data_ae8b8ff4c8f43611dff214509d2cdc9a
#
_entry.id   ae8b8ff4c8f43611dff214509d2cdc9a
#
_cell.length_a   1.000
_cell.length_b   1.000
_cell.length_c   1.000
_cell.angle_alpha   90.00
_cell.angle_beta   90.00
_cell.angle_gamma   90.00
#
_symmetry.space_group_name_H-M   'P 1'
#
loop_
_entity.id
_entity.type
_entity.pdbx_description
1 polymer ?
#
loop_
_entity_poly.entity_id
_entity_poly.type
_entity_poly.pdbx_seq_one_letter_code
_entity_poly.pdbx_strand_id
1 'polypeptide(L)'
;MRNVGNYYINCECGKETSFTAAKSYMSQTVIALLFAAVLSHDEKVLEQIKKAPDIIEQSLCKNIEEQVKKSVPLFRNVQDILLLGRGFSYAVANETELKIMEASYTNAKAYSSCDYPHGPIATTNRFIPVIFFLTDEKTNDSTIKLVEKIKKDFSVSTLVVTIMKNILQWLTKRV
;
A
#
# COMPACT_ATOMS: atom_id res chain seq x y z
N MET A 1 21.23 14.32 -17.44
CA MET A 1 21.54 13.44 -16.30
C MET A 1 22.76 12.55 -16.50
N ARG A 2 23.07 12.07 -17.72
CA ARG A 2 24.27 11.25 -17.98
C ARG A 2 25.59 11.84 -17.48
N ASN A 3 25.70 13.15 -17.39
CA ASN A 3 26.93 13.86 -17.01
C ASN A 3 27.02 14.22 -15.52
N VAL A 4 26.06 13.77 -14.69
CA VAL A 4 25.98 14.13 -13.26
C VAL A 4 26.35 12.96 -12.35
N GLY A 5 26.19 11.72 -12.82
CA GLY A 5 26.52 10.50 -12.07
C GLY A 5 27.65 9.70 -12.73
N ASN A 6 28.43 8.97 -11.94
CA ASN A 6 29.44 8.04 -12.46
C ASN A 6 28.79 6.87 -13.24
N TYR A 7 27.60 6.45 -12.81
CA TYR A 7 26.77 5.44 -13.47
C TYR A 7 25.34 5.92 -13.57
N TYR A 8 24.61 5.40 -14.55
CA TYR A 8 23.18 5.64 -14.65
C TYR A 8 22.48 4.38 -15.15
N ILE A 9 21.26 4.16 -14.68
CA ILE A 9 20.37 3.09 -15.13
C ILE A 9 19.12 3.75 -15.69
N ASN A 10 18.78 3.44 -16.94
CA ASN A 10 17.54 3.88 -17.55
C ASN A 10 16.42 2.88 -17.19
N CYS A 11 15.31 3.39 -16.67
CA CYS A 11 14.17 2.55 -16.27
C CYS A 11 13.39 1.94 -17.45
N GLU A 12 13.64 2.38 -18.68
CA GLU A 12 12.99 1.93 -19.94
C GLU A 12 11.44 1.90 -19.85
N CYS A 13 10.84 2.68 -18.94
CA CYS A 13 9.39 2.72 -18.74
C CYS A 13 8.63 3.59 -19.73
N GLY A 14 9.34 4.18 -20.70
CA GLY A 14 8.79 5.16 -21.63
C GLY A 14 8.44 6.49 -20.95
N LYS A 15 7.76 7.36 -21.70
CA LYS A 15 7.35 8.67 -21.17
C LYS A 15 6.21 8.53 -20.18
N GLU A 16 6.37 9.08 -18.98
CA GLU A 16 5.25 9.24 -18.04
C GLU A 16 4.31 10.33 -18.53
N THR A 17 3.07 9.96 -18.81
CA THR A 17 2.04 10.87 -19.33
C THR A 17 0.92 11.13 -18.33
N SER A 18 0.87 10.34 -17.26
CA SER A 18 -0.11 10.52 -16.18
C SER A 18 0.34 11.65 -15.26
N PHE A 19 -0.61 12.43 -14.74
CA PHE A 19 -0.34 13.41 -13.70
C PHE A 19 0.17 12.71 -12.43
N THR A 20 -0.47 11.62 -12.04
CA THR A 20 0.02 10.74 -10.97
C THR A 20 1.01 9.75 -11.56
N ALA A 21 2.29 9.87 -11.22
CA ALA A 21 3.31 8.95 -11.70
C ALA A 21 2.97 7.50 -11.31
N ALA A 22 3.03 6.59 -12.29
CA ALA A 22 2.73 5.17 -12.10
C ALA A 22 3.85 4.28 -12.65
N LYS A 23 4.11 4.35 -13.96
CA LYS A 23 5.11 3.50 -14.63
C LYS A 23 6.52 3.78 -14.14
N SER A 24 6.88 5.04 -13.99
CA SER A 24 8.21 5.46 -13.53
C SER A 24 8.46 4.99 -12.10
N TYR A 25 7.48 5.11 -11.20
CA TYR A 25 7.58 4.60 -9.84
C TYR A 25 7.78 3.09 -9.79
N MET A 26 6.93 2.33 -10.51
CA MET A 26 7.03 0.88 -10.57
C MET A 26 8.38 0.42 -11.13
N SER A 27 8.85 1.04 -12.20
CA SER A 27 10.14 0.69 -12.80
C SER A 27 11.32 0.99 -11.87
N GLN A 28 11.30 2.12 -11.17
CA GLN A 28 12.32 2.46 -10.16
C GLN A 28 12.32 1.45 -9.01
N THR A 29 11.14 1.04 -8.55
CA THR A 29 11.00 0.01 -7.49
C THR A 29 11.57 -1.32 -7.95
N VAL A 30 11.28 -1.74 -9.19
CA VAL A 30 11.84 -2.99 -9.76
C VAL A 30 13.36 -2.90 -9.86
N ILE A 31 13.92 -1.77 -10.30
CA ILE A 31 15.37 -1.57 -10.38
C ILE A 31 16.01 -1.63 -8.99
N ALA A 32 15.40 -1.02 -7.98
CA ALA A 32 15.90 -1.09 -6.61
C ALA A 32 15.92 -2.54 -6.08
N LEU A 33 14.87 -3.32 -6.37
CA LEU A 33 14.80 -4.74 -6.01
C LEU A 33 15.84 -5.57 -6.77
N LEU A 34 16.01 -5.34 -8.08
CA LEU A 34 17.05 -5.99 -8.87
C LEU A 34 18.44 -5.68 -8.33
N PHE A 35 18.72 -4.43 -7.98
CA PHE A 35 19.97 -4.01 -7.41
C PHE A 35 20.25 -4.73 -6.09
N ALA A 36 19.26 -4.79 -5.18
CA ALA A 36 19.37 -5.51 -3.93
C ALA A 36 19.60 -7.01 -4.14
N ALA A 37 18.86 -7.65 -5.06
CA ALA A 37 18.98 -9.06 -5.37
C ALA A 37 20.37 -9.44 -5.95
N VAL A 38 20.89 -8.59 -6.84
CA VAL A 38 22.23 -8.78 -7.41
C VAL A 38 23.30 -8.62 -6.33
N LEU A 39 23.21 -7.62 -5.47
CA LEU A 39 24.17 -7.40 -4.38
C LEU A 39 24.16 -8.53 -3.35
N SER A 40 23.00 -9.10 -3.06
CA SER A 40 22.83 -10.19 -2.09
C SER A 40 23.04 -11.58 -2.69
N HIS A 41 23.25 -11.68 -4.01
CA HIS A 41 23.28 -12.94 -4.76
C HIS A 41 22.04 -13.82 -4.53
N ASP A 42 20.85 -13.19 -4.41
CA ASP A 42 19.59 -13.88 -4.14
C ASP A 42 18.84 -14.23 -5.44
N GLU A 43 19.13 -15.42 -5.97
CA GLU A 43 18.48 -15.95 -7.16
C GLU A 43 16.95 -16.11 -7.01
N LYS A 44 16.45 -16.34 -5.78
CA LYS A 44 15.01 -16.50 -5.54
C LYS A 44 14.28 -15.19 -5.75
N VAL A 45 14.85 -14.08 -5.28
CA VAL A 45 14.28 -12.74 -5.50
C VAL A 45 14.30 -12.40 -6.98
N LEU A 46 15.37 -12.71 -7.71
CA LEU A 46 15.44 -12.51 -9.16
C LEU A 46 14.32 -13.25 -9.91
N GLU A 47 14.07 -14.52 -9.55
CA GLU A 47 12.97 -15.28 -10.14
C GLU A 47 11.57 -14.73 -9.78
N GLN A 48 11.39 -14.19 -8.58
CA GLN A 48 10.16 -13.54 -8.20
C GLN A 48 9.92 -12.25 -8.99
N ILE A 49 10.94 -11.44 -9.20
CA ILE A 49 10.85 -10.21 -10.00
C ILE A 49 10.42 -10.53 -11.44
N LYS A 50 10.95 -11.59 -12.04
CA LYS A 50 10.56 -12.03 -13.39
C LYS A 50 9.07 -12.40 -13.50
N LYS A 51 8.46 -12.89 -12.42
CA LYS A 51 7.03 -13.28 -12.35
C LYS A 51 6.11 -12.11 -11.99
N ALA A 52 6.65 -10.99 -11.55
CA ALA A 52 5.86 -9.86 -11.08
C ALA A 52 4.88 -9.32 -12.15
N PRO A 53 5.23 -9.19 -13.45
CA PRO A 53 4.29 -8.74 -14.48
C PRO A 53 3.03 -9.60 -14.56
N ASP A 54 3.17 -10.93 -14.58
CA ASP A 54 2.05 -11.86 -14.67
C ASP A 54 1.14 -11.78 -13.44
N ILE A 55 1.73 -11.60 -12.25
CA ILE A 55 0.99 -11.44 -10.99
C ILE A 55 0.20 -10.13 -10.99
N ILE A 56 0.80 -9.05 -11.48
CA ILE A 56 0.15 -7.74 -11.60
C ILE A 56 -1.03 -7.83 -12.57
N GLU A 57 -0.85 -8.44 -13.74
CA GLU A 57 -1.91 -8.63 -14.72
C GLU A 57 -3.08 -9.45 -14.14
N GLN A 58 -2.79 -10.54 -13.42
CA GLN A 58 -3.82 -11.33 -12.74
C GLN A 58 -4.56 -10.55 -11.66
N SER A 59 -3.92 -9.58 -11.01
CA SER A 59 -4.55 -8.73 -10.00
C SER A 59 -5.48 -7.67 -10.58
N LEU A 60 -5.36 -7.33 -11.87
CA LEU A 60 -6.24 -6.39 -12.58
C LEU A 60 -7.53 -7.06 -13.09
N CYS A 61 -8.06 -8.02 -12.34
CA CYS A 61 -9.27 -8.74 -12.73
C CYS A 61 -10.55 -7.99 -12.30
N LYS A 62 -11.67 -8.29 -12.99
CA LYS A 62 -12.97 -7.66 -12.71
C LYS A 62 -13.41 -7.80 -11.25
N ASN A 63 -13.09 -8.91 -10.59
CA ASN A 63 -13.42 -9.11 -9.19
C ASN A 63 -12.75 -8.09 -8.25
N ILE A 64 -11.48 -7.77 -8.48
CA ILE A 64 -10.78 -6.74 -7.70
C ILE A 64 -11.37 -5.36 -7.97
N GLU A 65 -11.65 -5.04 -9.24
CA GLU A 65 -12.31 -3.78 -9.61
C GLU A 65 -13.66 -3.62 -8.91
N GLU A 66 -14.48 -4.67 -8.86
CA GLU A 66 -15.76 -4.64 -8.15
C GLU A 66 -15.61 -4.45 -6.63
N GLN A 67 -14.61 -5.08 -6.01
CA GLN A 67 -14.31 -4.90 -4.59
C GLN A 67 -13.91 -3.44 -4.31
N VAL A 68 -13.06 -2.87 -5.16
CA VAL A 68 -12.68 -1.45 -5.04
C VAL A 68 -13.92 -0.57 -5.18
N LYS A 69 -14.76 -0.75 -6.20
CA LYS A 69 -16.01 0.01 -6.38
C LYS A 69 -16.93 -0.08 -5.17
N LYS A 70 -17.05 -1.24 -4.54
CA LYS A 70 -17.85 -1.42 -3.32
C LYS A 70 -17.28 -0.69 -2.11
N SER A 71 -15.98 -0.43 -2.07
CA SER A 71 -15.34 0.31 -0.96
C SER A 71 -15.43 1.83 -1.12
N VAL A 72 -15.60 2.35 -2.35
CA VAL A 72 -15.64 3.79 -2.64
C VAL A 72 -16.61 4.59 -1.74
N PRO A 73 -17.83 4.09 -1.42
CA PRO A 73 -18.75 4.83 -0.54
C PRO A 73 -18.18 5.16 0.84
N LEU A 74 -17.22 4.39 1.36
CA LEU A 74 -16.56 4.67 2.64
C LEU A 74 -15.73 5.96 2.62
N PHE A 75 -15.29 6.37 1.44
CA PHE A 75 -14.39 7.50 1.21
C PHE A 75 -15.08 8.70 0.56
N ARG A 76 -16.41 8.62 0.34
CA ARG A 76 -17.17 9.71 -0.25
C ARG A 76 -17.35 10.83 0.75
N ASN A 77 -17.00 12.05 0.34
CA ASN A 77 -17.14 13.27 1.16
C ASN A 77 -16.28 13.30 2.43
N VAL A 78 -15.19 12.55 2.49
CA VAL A 78 -14.19 12.66 3.57
C VAL A 78 -13.13 13.70 3.19
N GLN A 79 -12.60 14.41 4.17
CA GLN A 79 -11.51 15.37 3.99
C GLN A 79 -10.14 14.72 4.28
N ASP A 80 -10.13 13.77 5.22
CA ASP A 80 -8.92 13.11 5.68
C ASP A 80 -9.04 11.59 5.56
N ILE A 81 -7.93 10.93 5.23
CA ILE A 81 -7.81 9.47 5.17
C ILE A 81 -6.52 9.08 5.88
N LEU A 82 -6.60 8.07 6.74
CA LEU A 82 -5.43 7.46 7.35
C LEU A 82 -5.05 6.17 6.63
N LEU A 83 -3.75 5.96 6.48
CA LEU A 83 -3.17 4.81 5.80
C LEU A 83 -2.16 4.15 6.74
N LEU A 84 -2.36 2.88 7.06
CA LEU A 84 -1.52 2.18 8.02
C LEU A 84 -0.91 0.93 7.39
N GLY A 85 0.42 0.82 7.51
CA GLY A 85 1.18 -0.34 7.05
C GLY A 85 2.41 -0.58 7.92
N ARG A 86 3.00 -1.76 7.83
CA ARG A 86 4.25 -2.11 8.52
C ARG A 86 5.23 -2.78 7.57
N GLY A 87 6.53 -2.54 7.76
CA GLY A 87 7.55 -3.09 6.86
C GLY A 87 7.32 -2.63 5.42
N PHE A 88 7.30 -3.55 4.46
CA PHE A 88 7.04 -3.23 3.05
C PHE A 88 5.65 -2.62 2.83
N SER A 89 4.65 -3.00 3.62
CA SER A 89 3.31 -2.40 3.54
C SER A 89 3.30 -0.92 3.91
N TYR A 90 4.26 -0.43 4.70
CA TYR A 90 4.38 0.99 5.00
C TYR A 90 4.84 1.79 3.78
N ALA A 91 5.74 1.23 2.96
CA ALA A 91 6.12 1.87 1.70
C ALA A 91 4.91 1.99 0.75
N VAL A 92 4.06 0.96 0.69
CA VAL A 92 2.80 1.00 -0.08
C VAL A 92 1.85 2.06 0.47
N ALA A 93 1.74 2.20 1.80
CA ALA A 93 0.91 3.23 2.42
C ALA A 93 1.39 4.65 2.06
N ASN A 94 2.70 4.91 2.08
CA ASN A 94 3.26 6.22 1.69
C ASN A 94 2.99 6.55 0.21
N GLU A 95 3.17 5.58 -0.69
CA GLU A 95 2.86 5.81 -2.11
C GLU A 95 1.36 6.04 -2.32
N THR A 96 0.51 5.30 -1.60
CA THR A 96 -0.94 5.50 -1.66
C THR A 96 -1.35 6.87 -1.12
N GLU A 97 -0.69 7.38 -0.05
CA GLU A 97 -0.85 8.76 0.45
C GLU A 97 -0.67 9.75 -0.69
N LEU A 98 0.45 9.67 -1.39
CA LEU A 98 0.76 10.56 -2.50
C LEU A 98 -0.28 10.46 -3.62
N LYS A 99 -0.64 9.23 -4.03
CA LYS A 99 -1.61 9.02 -5.11
C LYS A 99 -3.02 9.52 -4.78
N ILE A 100 -3.46 9.37 -3.54
CA ILE A 100 -4.75 9.91 -3.09
C ILE A 100 -4.73 11.43 -3.14
N MET A 101 -3.69 12.07 -2.60
CA MET A 101 -3.57 13.53 -2.63
C MET A 101 -3.53 14.08 -4.05
N GLU A 102 -2.75 13.46 -4.93
CA GLU A 102 -2.61 13.89 -6.33
C GLU A 102 -3.90 13.69 -7.15
N ALA A 103 -4.61 12.58 -6.96
CA ALA A 103 -5.74 12.19 -7.80
C ALA A 103 -7.10 12.67 -7.29
N SER A 104 -7.28 12.80 -5.97
CA SER A 104 -8.59 13.12 -5.38
C SER A 104 -8.60 14.41 -4.55
N TYR A 105 -7.46 15.07 -4.39
CA TYR A 105 -7.29 16.27 -3.57
C TYR A 105 -7.75 16.07 -2.10
N THR A 106 -7.82 14.81 -1.66
CA THR A 106 -8.16 14.44 -0.30
C THR A 106 -6.88 14.40 0.53
N ASN A 107 -6.89 14.98 1.73
CA ASN A 107 -5.76 14.90 2.63
C ASN A 107 -5.59 13.45 3.09
N ALA A 108 -4.46 12.85 2.78
CA ALA A 108 -4.13 11.49 3.19
C ALA A 108 -2.87 11.51 4.05
N LYS A 109 -2.80 10.61 5.04
CA LYS A 109 -1.61 10.52 5.90
C LYS A 109 -1.26 9.07 6.20
N ALA A 110 -0.06 8.66 5.82
CA ALA A 110 0.49 7.36 6.10
C ALA A 110 1.28 7.34 7.42
N TYR A 111 1.09 6.26 8.19
CA TYR A 111 1.88 5.96 9.37
C TYR A 111 2.30 4.49 9.38
N SER A 112 3.44 4.24 10.01
CA SER A 112 3.78 2.89 10.43
C SER A 112 2.76 2.41 11.47
N SER A 113 2.16 1.22 11.24
CA SER A 113 1.21 0.66 12.21
C SER A 113 1.84 0.31 13.55
N CYS A 114 3.18 0.28 13.63
CA CYS A 114 3.93 0.13 14.87
C CYS A 114 3.98 1.45 15.66
N ASP A 115 4.20 2.57 14.96
CA ASP A 115 4.40 3.87 15.59
C ASP A 115 3.09 4.59 15.87
N TYR A 116 2.05 4.30 15.08
CA TYR A 116 0.73 4.92 15.19
C TYR A 116 0.11 4.89 16.60
N PRO A 117 0.18 3.77 17.37
CA PRO A 117 -0.35 3.73 18.73
C PRO A 117 0.36 4.66 19.73
N HIS A 118 1.57 5.13 19.44
CA HIS A 118 2.41 5.89 20.37
C HIS A 118 2.20 7.41 20.32
N GLY A 119 1.15 7.88 19.67
CA GLY A 119 0.82 9.31 19.62
C GLY A 119 -0.22 9.61 18.55
N PRO A 120 0.03 9.33 17.27
CA PRO A 120 -0.87 9.66 16.18
C PRO A 120 -2.28 9.10 16.32
N ILE A 121 -2.47 7.99 17.05
CA ILE A 121 -3.78 7.38 17.31
C ILE A 121 -4.76 8.37 17.98
N ALA A 122 -4.26 9.39 18.67
CA ALA A 122 -5.09 10.43 19.27
C ALA A 122 -5.88 11.26 18.23
N THR A 123 -5.43 11.26 16.97
CA THR A 123 -6.14 11.93 15.87
C THR A 123 -7.28 11.09 15.29
N THR A 124 -7.39 9.82 15.69
CA THR A 124 -8.41 8.90 15.18
C THR A 124 -9.80 9.34 15.65
N ASN A 125 -10.73 9.44 14.72
CA ASN A 125 -12.14 9.67 15.03
C ASN A 125 -13.00 9.00 13.94
N ARG A 126 -14.31 8.86 14.21
CA ARG A 126 -15.26 8.13 13.36
C ARG A 126 -15.43 8.69 11.94
N PHE A 127 -14.99 9.91 11.67
CA PHE A 127 -15.15 10.58 10.39
C PHE A 127 -13.94 10.40 9.46
N ILE A 128 -12.84 9.87 9.98
CA ILE A 128 -11.60 9.65 9.23
C ILE A 128 -11.47 8.15 8.94
N PRO A 129 -11.78 7.68 7.73
CA PRO A 129 -11.61 6.27 7.38
C PRO A 129 -10.14 5.86 7.40
N VAL A 130 -9.89 4.60 7.71
CA VAL A 130 -8.54 4.06 7.79
C VAL A 130 -8.37 2.92 6.79
N ILE A 131 -7.32 3.00 5.97
CA ILE A 131 -6.88 1.92 5.09
C ILE A 131 -5.70 1.20 5.72
N PHE A 132 -5.81 -0.12 5.88
CA PHE A 132 -4.76 -0.98 6.36
C PHE A 132 -4.17 -1.81 5.22
N PHE A 133 -2.84 -1.84 5.12
CA PHE A 133 -2.11 -2.70 4.21
C PHE A 133 -1.49 -3.87 4.97
N LEU A 134 -1.89 -5.09 4.62
CA LEU A 134 -1.49 -6.35 5.26
C LEU A 134 -0.88 -7.27 4.18
N THR A 135 0.38 -7.04 3.85
CA THR A 135 1.09 -7.77 2.78
C THR A 135 2.27 -8.60 3.30
N ASP A 136 2.58 -8.53 4.59
CA ASP A 136 3.70 -9.26 5.21
C ASP A 136 3.20 -10.12 6.38
N GLU A 137 3.27 -11.45 6.23
CA GLU A 137 2.81 -12.43 7.22
C GLU A 137 3.44 -12.22 8.61
N LYS A 138 4.71 -11.82 8.66
CA LYS A 138 5.44 -11.63 9.93
C LYS A 138 4.92 -10.47 10.76
N THR A 139 4.31 -9.48 10.13
CA THR A 139 3.84 -8.25 10.79
C THR A 139 2.33 -8.16 10.90
N ASN A 140 1.60 -9.07 10.27
CA ASN A 140 0.14 -9.02 10.17
C ASN A 140 -0.56 -9.11 11.53
N ASP A 141 -0.11 -10.00 12.44
CA ASP A 141 -0.77 -10.20 13.74
C ASP A 141 -0.85 -8.91 14.57
N SER A 142 0.22 -8.13 14.60
CA SER A 142 0.25 -6.86 15.32
C SER A 142 -0.65 -5.80 14.66
N THR A 143 -0.68 -5.77 13.32
CA THR A 143 -1.52 -4.83 12.58
C THR A 143 -3.00 -5.22 12.70
N ILE A 144 -3.34 -6.52 12.70
CA ILE A 144 -4.70 -7.02 12.91
C ILE A 144 -5.23 -6.58 14.29
N LYS A 145 -4.42 -6.72 15.34
CA LYS A 145 -4.79 -6.24 16.69
C LYS A 145 -5.07 -4.73 16.70
N LEU A 146 -4.31 -3.97 15.91
CA LEU A 146 -4.55 -2.53 15.77
C LEU A 146 -5.85 -2.24 15.01
N VAL A 147 -6.19 -3.01 13.96
CA VAL A 147 -7.49 -2.90 13.27
C VAL A 147 -8.64 -3.11 14.24
N GLU A 148 -8.58 -4.20 15.06
CA GLU A 148 -9.60 -4.50 16.07
C GLU A 148 -9.74 -3.36 17.09
N LYS A 149 -8.61 -2.89 17.61
CA LYS A 149 -8.58 -1.79 18.57
C LYS A 149 -9.22 -0.52 18.00
N ILE A 150 -8.82 -0.10 16.81
CA ILE A 150 -9.35 1.13 16.18
C ILE A 150 -10.85 1.00 15.89
N LYS A 151 -11.31 -0.13 15.36
CA LYS A 151 -12.75 -0.38 15.17
C LYS A 151 -13.53 -0.32 16.45
N LYS A 152 -13.04 -0.95 17.52
CA LYS A 152 -13.71 -1.00 18.81
C LYS A 152 -13.76 0.35 19.53
N ASP A 153 -12.60 1.03 19.57
CA ASP A 153 -12.44 2.22 20.42
C ASP A 153 -12.97 3.49 19.75
N PHE A 154 -12.94 3.56 18.40
CA PHE A 154 -13.27 4.78 17.66
C PHE A 154 -14.45 4.64 16.67
N SER A 155 -14.98 3.43 16.48
CA SER A 155 -16.06 3.16 15.51
C SER A 155 -15.77 3.67 14.09
N VAL A 156 -14.53 3.51 13.65
CA VAL A 156 -14.01 4.02 12.37
C VAL A 156 -14.35 3.09 11.22
N SER A 157 -14.69 3.65 10.07
CA SER A 157 -14.76 2.91 8.81
C SER A 157 -13.36 2.42 8.39
N THR A 158 -13.23 1.12 8.15
CA THR A 158 -11.93 0.51 7.82
C THR A 158 -11.99 -0.24 6.50
N LEU A 159 -10.94 -0.07 5.68
CA LEU A 159 -10.65 -0.88 4.51
C LEU A 159 -9.37 -1.67 4.77
N VAL A 160 -9.36 -2.96 4.50
CA VAL A 160 -8.16 -3.79 4.59
C VAL A 160 -7.77 -4.28 3.19
N VAL A 161 -6.57 -3.94 2.77
CA VAL A 161 -5.94 -4.41 1.54
C VAL A 161 -4.95 -5.51 1.90
N THR A 162 -5.15 -6.71 1.38
CA THR A 162 -4.34 -7.87 1.76
C THR A 162 -4.18 -8.88 0.62
N ILE A 163 -3.06 -9.58 0.61
CA ILE A 163 -2.81 -10.72 -0.26
C ILE A 163 -3.27 -12.06 0.37
N MET A 164 -3.69 -12.04 1.63
CA MET A 164 -4.01 -13.24 2.42
C MET A 164 -5.52 -13.57 2.36
N LYS A 165 -5.87 -14.69 1.73
CA LYS A 165 -7.27 -15.16 1.63
C LYS A 165 -7.92 -15.41 3.00
N ASN A 166 -7.16 -15.85 3.99
CA ASN A 166 -7.68 -16.25 5.30
C ASN A 166 -8.08 -15.06 6.21
N ILE A 167 -7.52 -13.88 6.01
CA ILE A 167 -7.86 -12.68 6.78
C ILE A 167 -9.31 -12.23 6.53
N LEU A 168 -9.81 -12.40 5.32
CA LEU A 168 -11.20 -12.06 5.00
C LEU A 168 -12.21 -12.87 5.82
N GLN A 169 -11.98 -14.17 6.03
CA GLN A 169 -12.82 -15.01 6.87
C GLN A 169 -12.77 -14.60 8.35
N TRP A 170 -11.65 -14.09 8.81
CA TRP A 170 -11.46 -13.65 10.17
C TRP A 170 -12.16 -12.31 10.44
N LEU A 171 -12.08 -11.35 9.49
CA LEU A 171 -12.77 -10.06 9.59
C LEU A 171 -14.31 -10.21 9.53
N THR A 172 -14.82 -11.20 8.81
CA THR A 172 -16.28 -11.46 8.69
C THR A 172 -16.87 -12.22 9.86
N LYS A 173 -16.08 -12.96 10.63
CA LYS A 173 -16.56 -13.73 11.79
C LYS A 173 -16.73 -12.92 13.08
N ARG A 174 -16.31 -11.66 13.10
CA ARG A 174 -16.27 -10.80 14.30
C ARG A 174 -16.97 -9.44 14.12
N VAL A 175 -17.85 -9.33 13.13
CA VAL A 175 -18.78 -8.19 12.98
C VAL A 175 -20.10 -8.53 13.66
#